data_a03941f0e8749b34628f5e67d9da2f4f
#
_entry.id   a03941f0e8749b34628f5e67d9da2f4f
#
_cell.length_a   1.000
_cell.length_b   1.000
_cell.length_c   1.000
_cell.angle_alpha   90.00
_cell.angle_beta   90.00
_cell.angle_gamma   90.00
#
_symmetry.space_group_name_H-M   'P 1'
#
loop_
_entity.id
_entity.type
_entity.pdbx_description
1 polymer ?
#
loop_
_entity_poly.entity_id
_entity_poly.type
_entity_poly.pdbx_seq_one_letter_code
_entity_poly.pdbx_strand_id
1 'polypeptide(L)'
;EDIIAMVALYRPGPMQFIDSFIRRKHGQEEITYLHPGMKNSLENTYGILVYQEQFMQISKEWCGFTGGQADTLRKAVGKKKIDLMKKVKPEFVEGAVKVGGATREMAETFWTQLEEFANYCFNKSHAACYGLIAYWTAYLKAHYPDAFMAALMTSDHDDTDRLAIEMTECKHMGIDVLSPDVN
;
A
#
# COMPACT_ATOMS: atom_id res chain seq x y z
N GLU A 1 3.06 -7.37 -6.79
CA GLU A 1 2.98 -5.91 -6.51
C GLU A 1 1.52 -5.48 -6.23
N ASP A 2 0.53 -5.88 -7.05
CA ASP A 2 -0.86 -5.40 -6.90
C ASP A 2 -1.51 -5.78 -5.57
N ILE A 3 -1.31 -7.02 -5.09
CA ILE A 3 -1.81 -7.45 -3.78
C ILE A 3 -1.22 -6.57 -2.66
N ILE A 4 0.06 -6.22 -2.77
CA ILE A 4 0.74 -5.34 -1.81
C ILE A 4 0.10 -3.94 -1.84
N ALA A 5 -0.19 -3.41 -3.03
CA ALA A 5 -0.87 -2.13 -3.18
C ALA A 5 -2.30 -2.18 -2.59
N MET A 6 -3.04 -3.27 -2.80
CA MET A 6 -4.38 -3.44 -2.23
C MET A 6 -4.36 -3.45 -0.70
N VAL A 7 -3.39 -4.12 -0.06
CA VAL A 7 -3.21 -4.06 1.40
C VAL A 7 -3.05 -2.62 1.90
N ALA A 8 -2.34 -1.78 1.15
CA ALA A 8 -2.13 -0.38 1.49
C ALA A 8 -3.35 0.51 1.18
N LEU A 9 -4.09 0.21 0.11
CA LEU A 9 -5.19 1.04 -0.39
C LEU A 9 -6.56 0.69 0.21
N TYR A 10 -6.80 -0.57 0.58
CA TYR A 10 -8.11 -1.03 1.08
C TYR A 10 -8.35 -0.58 2.53
N ARG A 11 -8.46 0.74 2.72
CA ARG A 11 -8.71 1.40 4.02
C ARG A 11 -9.49 2.70 3.79
N PRO A 12 -10.27 3.17 4.78
CA PRO A 12 -10.89 4.48 4.71
C PRO A 12 -9.87 5.58 4.36
N GLY A 13 -10.17 6.38 3.36
CA GLY A 13 -9.30 7.41 2.80
C GLY A 13 -8.68 6.96 1.47
N PRO A 14 -7.66 6.08 1.43
CA PRO A 14 -7.00 5.72 0.17
C PRO A 14 -7.84 4.80 -0.74
N MET A 15 -8.93 4.20 -0.26
CA MET A 15 -9.86 3.41 -1.09
C MET A 15 -10.36 4.16 -2.32
N GLN A 16 -10.46 5.48 -2.27
CA GLN A 16 -10.88 6.31 -3.41
C GLN A 16 -9.95 6.18 -4.65
N PHE A 17 -8.71 5.71 -4.44
CA PHE A 17 -7.74 5.54 -5.53
C PHE A 17 -7.78 4.15 -6.17
N ILE A 18 -8.53 3.18 -5.62
CA ILE A 18 -8.56 1.80 -6.10
C ILE A 18 -9.09 1.71 -7.53
N ASP A 19 -10.17 2.41 -7.83
CA ASP A 19 -10.76 2.40 -9.18
C ASP A 19 -9.80 2.95 -10.23
N SER A 20 -9.12 4.07 -9.91
CA SER A 20 -8.10 4.64 -10.81
C SER A 20 -6.88 3.69 -10.94
N PHE A 21 -6.43 3.07 -9.84
CA PHE A 21 -5.36 2.08 -9.85
C PHE A 21 -5.70 0.91 -10.81
N ILE A 22 -6.92 0.37 -10.72
CA ILE A 22 -7.38 -0.74 -11.58
C ILE A 22 -7.46 -0.29 -13.04
N ARG A 23 -8.09 0.86 -13.32
CA ARG A 23 -8.20 1.37 -14.69
C ARG A 23 -6.85 1.64 -15.33
N ARG A 24 -5.91 2.25 -14.60
CA ARG A 24 -4.54 2.51 -15.09
C ARG A 24 -3.77 1.22 -15.33
N LYS A 25 -3.88 0.25 -14.44
CA LYS A 25 -3.31 -1.10 -14.62
C LYS A 25 -3.77 -1.75 -15.92
N HIS A 26 -5.05 -1.61 -16.26
CA HIS A 26 -5.64 -2.23 -17.46
C HIS A 26 -5.62 -1.33 -18.70
N GLY A 27 -4.91 -0.20 -18.66
CA GLY A 27 -4.81 0.73 -19.78
C GLY A 27 -6.11 1.47 -20.13
N GLN A 28 -7.07 1.49 -19.22
CA GLN A 28 -8.36 2.17 -19.36
C GLN A 28 -8.32 3.63 -18.89
N GLU A 29 -7.24 4.01 -18.20
CA GLU A 29 -6.95 5.37 -17.77
C GLU A 29 -5.48 5.65 -18.02
N GLU A 30 -5.15 6.85 -18.52
CA GLU A 30 -3.78 7.26 -18.78
C GLU A 30 -3.00 7.41 -17.48
N ILE A 31 -1.77 6.88 -17.46
CA ILE A 31 -0.85 7.07 -16.34
C ILE A 31 -0.17 8.42 -16.48
N THR A 32 -0.47 9.33 -15.59
CA THR A 32 0.09 10.67 -15.57
C THR A 32 1.02 10.86 -14.37
N TYR A 33 2.07 11.65 -14.56
CA TYR A 33 3.01 12.05 -13.52
C TYR A 33 3.05 13.57 -13.47
N LEU A 34 3.05 14.15 -12.28
CA LEU A 34 3.14 15.60 -12.12
C LEU A 34 4.45 16.16 -12.72
N HIS A 35 5.52 15.35 -12.64
CA HIS A 35 6.82 15.64 -13.26
C HIS A 35 7.47 14.35 -13.76
N PRO A 36 8.16 14.35 -14.92
CA PRO A 36 8.82 13.15 -15.46
C PRO A 36 9.78 12.49 -14.49
N GLY A 37 10.46 13.26 -13.65
CA GLY A 37 11.39 12.76 -12.62
C GLY A 37 10.71 11.93 -11.50
N MET A 38 9.39 11.88 -11.44
CA MET A 38 8.65 11.04 -10.47
C MET A 38 8.32 9.66 -11.02
N LYS A 39 8.50 9.43 -12.33
CA LYS A 39 8.12 8.18 -13.00
C LYS A 39 8.75 6.96 -12.32
N ASN A 40 10.06 6.98 -12.12
CA ASN A 40 10.80 5.87 -11.51
C ASN A 40 10.25 5.46 -10.13
N SER A 41 9.81 6.42 -9.34
CA SER A 41 9.26 6.18 -8.00
C SER A 41 7.80 5.72 -7.99
N LEU A 42 7.02 6.04 -9.03
CA LEU A 42 5.57 5.84 -9.06
C LEU A 42 5.10 4.83 -10.13
N GLU A 43 5.96 4.35 -11.01
CA GLU A 43 5.54 3.47 -12.12
C GLU A 43 4.91 2.16 -11.63
N ASN A 44 5.45 1.57 -10.56
CA ASN A 44 4.94 0.32 -9.97
C ASN A 44 3.56 0.46 -9.30
N THR A 45 3.08 1.68 -9.14
CA THR A 45 1.76 2.01 -8.61
C THR A 45 0.95 2.86 -9.59
N TYR A 46 1.30 2.78 -10.87
CA TYR A 46 0.58 3.44 -11.97
C TYR A 46 0.40 4.96 -11.76
N GLY A 47 1.43 5.61 -11.22
CA GLY A 47 1.44 7.06 -10.94
C GLY A 47 0.72 7.47 -9.66
N ILE A 48 0.22 6.53 -8.87
CA ILE A 48 -0.48 6.82 -7.61
C ILE A 48 0.52 6.76 -6.45
N LEU A 49 0.50 7.76 -5.58
CA LEU A 49 1.29 7.76 -4.36
C LEU A 49 0.61 6.89 -3.30
N VAL A 50 1.25 5.78 -2.93
CA VAL A 50 0.72 4.75 -2.01
C VAL A 50 1.60 4.59 -0.78
N TYR A 51 2.93 4.56 -0.96
CA TYR A 51 3.88 4.19 0.07
C TYR A 51 4.75 5.35 0.53
N GLN A 52 5.14 5.32 1.80
CA GLN A 52 6.10 6.28 2.35
C GLN A 52 7.44 6.27 1.59
N GLU A 53 7.88 5.11 1.20
CA GLU A 53 9.13 4.90 0.47
C GLU A 53 9.15 5.62 -0.87
N GLN A 54 7.99 5.80 -1.52
CA GLN A 54 7.89 6.50 -2.81
C GLN A 54 8.22 7.98 -2.68
N PHE A 55 7.63 8.69 -1.72
CA PHE A 55 7.98 10.10 -1.55
C PHE A 55 9.39 10.31 -1.00
N MET A 56 9.93 9.36 -0.23
CA MET A 56 11.33 9.38 0.16
C MET A 56 12.24 9.27 -1.07
N GLN A 57 11.91 8.40 -2.01
CA GLN A 57 12.66 8.25 -3.26
C GLN A 57 12.53 9.50 -4.13
N ILE A 58 11.31 10.02 -4.30
CA ILE A 58 11.07 11.29 -4.99
C ILE A 58 11.89 12.42 -4.38
N SER A 59 11.92 12.56 -3.05
CA SER A 59 12.71 13.60 -2.41
C SER A 59 14.21 13.47 -2.68
N LYS A 60 14.74 12.27 -2.80
CA LYS A 60 16.15 12.04 -3.16
C LYS A 60 16.43 12.32 -4.63
N GLU A 61 15.62 11.75 -5.52
CA GLU A 61 15.86 11.81 -6.97
C GLU A 61 15.47 13.15 -7.58
N TRP A 62 14.37 13.73 -7.12
CA TRP A 62 13.83 14.97 -7.69
C TRP A 62 14.27 16.23 -6.93
N CYS A 63 14.44 16.15 -5.60
CA CYS A 63 14.83 17.29 -4.79
C CYS A 63 16.30 17.27 -4.35
N GLY A 64 17.05 16.21 -4.64
CA GLY A 64 18.44 16.05 -4.24
C GLY A 64 18.66 15.84 -2.73
N PHE A 65 17.64 15.36 -2.02
CA PHE A 65 17.75 15.06 -0.60
C PHE A 65 18.74 13.93 -0.33
N THR A 66 19.50 14.06 0.74
CA THR A 66 20.25 12.96 1.33
C THR A 66 19.30 11.94 1.97
N GLY A 67 19.81 10.74 2.25
CA GLY A 67 19.02 9.72 2.96
C GLY A 67 18.50 10.20 4.32
N GLY A 68 19.29 11.00 5.06
CA GLY A 68 18.89 11.57 6.34
C GLY A 68 17.78 12.62 6.23
N GLN A 69 17.82 13.46 5.20
CA GLN A 69 16.77 14.45 4.92
C GLN A 69 15.47 13.74 4.49
N ALA A 70 15.56 12.70 3.64
CA ALA A 70 14.41 11.90 3.24
C ALA A 70 13.77 11.18 4.43
N ASP A 71 14.56 10.66 5.38
CA ASP A 71 14.02 10.05 6.61
C ASP A 71 13.40 11.09 7.54
N THR A 72 13.96 12.30 7.60
CA THR A 72 13.36 13.43 8.33
C THR A 72 12.00 13.80 7.74
N LEU A 73 11.90 13.88 6.41
CA LEU A 73 10.62 14.08 5.71
C LEU A 73 9.63 12.94 6.02
N ARG A 74 10.07 11.68 5.98
CA ARG A 74 9.23 10.53 6.32
C ARG A 74 8.69 10.63 7.75
N LYS A 75 9.53 11.02 8.72
CA LYS A 75 9.11 11.23 10.11
C LYS A 75 8.13 12.39 10.26
N ALA A 76 8.31 13.46 9.48
CA ALA A 76 7.42 14.63 9.48
C ALA A 76 6.03 14.22 8.96
N VAL A 77 5.98 13.59 7.79
CA VAL A 77 4.76 13.12 7.13
C VAL A 77 4.08 12.02 7.94
N GLY A 78 4.78 10.92 8.24
CA GLY A 78 4.21 9.74 8.87
C GLY A 78 3.74 9.96 10.31
N LYS A 79 4.32 10.92 11.04
CA LYS A 79 3.92 11.29 12.42
C LYS A 79 3.09 12.56 12.47
N LYS A 80 2.68 13.10 11.30
CA LYS A 80 1.89 14.34 11.16
C LYS A 80 2.47 15.52 11.97
N LYS A 81 3.82 15.66 11.96
CA LYS A 81 4.51 16.72 12.69
C LYS A 81 4.51 18.00 11.86
N ILE A 82 3.45 18.80 12.00
CA ILE A 82 3.24 20.04 11.22
C ILE A 82 4.44 20.98 11.31
N ASP A 83 5.03 21.19 12.48
CA ASP A 83 6.17 22.08 12.65
C ASP A 83 7.42 21.58 11.90
N LEU A 84 7.61 20.26 11.85
CA LEU A 84 8.71 19.66 11.11
C LEU A 84 8.46 19.73 9.60
N MET A 85 7.21 19.52 9.16
CA MET A 85 6.82 19.69 7.76
C MET A 85 7.06 21.11 7.28
N LYS A 86 6.68 22.12 8.08
CA LYS A 86 6.94 23.53 7.76
C LYS A 86 8.45 23.86 7.63
N LYS A 87 9.30 23.17 8.40
CA LYS A 87 10.77 23.34 8.30
C LYS A 87 11.37 22.70 7.06
N VAL A 88 10.84 21.54 6.65
CA VAL A 88 11.35 20.77 5.50
C VAL A 88 10.82 21.32 4.17
N LYS A 89 9.62 21.92 4.14
CA LYS A 89 8.98 22.45 2.92
C LYS A 89 9.89 23.36 2.07
N PRO A 90 10.55 24.40 2.63
CA PRO A 90 11.41 25.27 1.83
C PRO A 90 12.55 24.52 1.13
N GLU A 91 13.22 23.62 1.86
CA GLU A 91 14.31 22.80 1.29
C GLU A 91 13.80 21.88 0.18
N PHE A 92 12.63 21.27 0.36
CA PHE A 92 12.00 20.41 -0.63
C PHE A 92 11.67 21.18 -1.91
N VAL A 93 10.98 22.33 -1.79
CA VAL A 93 10.61 23.17 -2.94
C VAL A 93 11.86 23.69 -3.66
N GLU A 94 12.86 24.16 -2.92
CA GLU A 94 14.12 24.64 -3.52
C GLU A 94 14.88 23.51 -4.22
N GLY A 95 14.94 22.34 -3.63
CA GLY A 95 15.54 21.15 -4.24
C GLY A 95 14.84 20.75 -5.52
N ALA A 96 13.51 20.69 -5.53
CA ALA A 96 12.71 20.36 -6.72
C ALA A 96 12.95 21.35 -7.88
N VAL A 97 13.12 22.64 -7.55
CA VAL A 97 13.42 23.68 -8.57
C VAL A 97 14.86 23.56 -9.06
N LYS A 98 15.84 23.46 -8.15
CA LYS A 98 17.27 23.52 -8.51
C LYS A 98 17.80 22.21 -9.11
N VAL A 99 17.37 21.07 -8.58
CA VAL A 99 17.84 19.74 -8.96
C VAL A 99 16.87 19.10 -9.97
N GLY A 100 15.58 19.15 -9.66
CA GLY A 100 14.53 18.53 -10.45
C GLY A 100 14.12 19.31 -11.70
N GLY A 101 14.50 20.58 -11.81
CA GLY A 101 14.09 21.44 -12.95
C GLY A 101 12.61 21.79 -12.96
N ALA A 102 11.93 21.65 -11.82
CA ALA A 102 10.50 21.95 -11.69
C ALA A 102 10.24 23.46 -11.58
N THR A 103 9.03 23.88 -11.90
CA THR A 103 8.56 25.19 -11.47
C THR A 103 8.26 25.20 -9.97
N ARG A 104 8.35 26.36 -9.34
CA ARG A 104 7.99 26.50 -7.91
C ARG A 104 6.53 26.08 -7.64
N GLU A 105 5.64 26.48 -8.54
CA GLU A 105 4.21 26.12 -8.47
C GLU A 105 4.00 24.61 -8.46
N MET A 106 4.69 23.90 -9.36
CA MET A 106 4.63 22.42 -9.42
C MET A 106 5.18 21.78 -8.13
N ALA A 107 6.27 22.29 -7.59
CA ALA A 107 6.84 21.79 -6.34
C ALA A 107 5.92 22.02 -5.14
N GLU A 108 5.27 23.18 -5.08
CA GLU A 108 4.29 23.52 -4.04
C GLU A 108 3.00 22.68 -4.17
N THR A 109 2.54 22.43 -5.39
CA THR A 109 1.41 21.54 -5.67
C THR A 109 1.69 20.12 -5.17
N PHE A 110 2.88 19.58 -5.49
CA PHE A 110 3.25 18.26 -4.98
C PHE A 110 3.39 18.23 -3.45
N TRP A 111 3.90 19.29 -2.87
CA TRP A 111 3.97 19.40 -1.40
C TRP A 111 2.58 19.34 -0.76
N THR A 112 1.59 20.03 -1.33
CA THR A 112 0.20 19.97 -0.87
C THR A 112 -0.36 18.54 -0.96
N GLN A 113 -0.07 17.82 -2.04
CA GLN A 113 -0.42 16.40 -2.16
C GLN A 113 0.26 15.54 -1.08
N LEU A 114 1.51 15.84 -0.71
CA LEU A 114 2.20 15.15 0.40
C LEU A 114 1.54 15.43 1.75
N GLU A 115 1.07 16.65 1.98
CA GLU A 115 0.35 17.01 3.22
C GLU A 115 -0.98 16.23 3.33
N GLU A 116 -1.70 16.08 2.23
CA GLU A 116 -2.90 15.25 2.17
C GLU A 116 -2.56 13.76 2.35
N PHE A 117 -1.53 13.28 1.65
CA PHE A 117 -1.02 11.92 1.72
C PHE A 117 -0.59 11.51 3.14
N ALA A 118 -0.11 12.45 3.95
CA ALA A 118 0.24 12.21 5.36
C ALA A 118 -0.91 11.58 6.17
N ASN A 119 -2.16 11.74 5.71
CA ASN A 119 -3.32 11.17 6.40
C ASN A 119 -3.49 9.68 6.17
N TYR A 120 -2.95 9.13 5.08
CA TYR A 120 -3.17 7.75 4.66
C TYR A 120 -1.93 7.03 4.14
N CYS A 121 -0.74 7.63 4.24
CA CYS A 121 0.50 6.99 3.81
C CYS A 121 0.73 5.64 4.50
N PHE A 122 1.33 4.69 3.78
CA PHE A 122 1.55 3.33 4.25
C PHE A 122 3.02 2.91 4.12
N ASN A 123 3.47 2.07 5.03
CA ASN A 123 4.81 1.47 4.92
C ASN A 123 4.78 0.29 3.95
N LYS A 124 5.61 0.32 2.91
CA LYS A 124 5.65 -0.73 1.88
C LYS A 124 6.06 -2.08 2.44
N SER A 125 7.03 -2.11 3.36
CA SER A 125 7.51 -3.36 3.96
C SER A 125 6.40 -4.07 4.74
N HIS A 126 5.57 -3.31 5.48
CA HIS A 126 4.41 -3.86 6.18
C HIS A 126 3.38 -4.42 5.18
N ALA A 127 3.05 -3.66 4.13
CA ALA A 127 2.15 -4.12 3.08
C ALA A 127 2.68 -5.39 2.36
N ALA A 128 3.99 -5.47 2.13
CA ALA A 128 4.62 -6.63 1.49
C ALA A 128 4.50 -7.90 2.34
N CYS A 129 4.70 -7.80 3.66
CA CYS A 129 4.54 -8.93 4.57
C CYS A 129 3.09 -9.45 4.56
N TYR A 130 2.11 -8.58 4.68
CA TYR A 130 0.70 -8.97 4.64
C TYR A 130 0.26 -9.46 3.25
N GLY A 131 0.76 -8.84 2.18
CA GLY A 131 0.53 -9.31 0.81
C GLY A 131 1.08 -10.71 0.57
N LEU A 132 2.22 -11.04 1.15
CA LEU A 132 2.81 -12.37 1.08
C LEU A 132 1.96 -13.40 1.85
N ILE A 133 1.50 -13.06 3.06
CA ILE A 133 0.60 -13.92 3.84
C ILE A 133 -0.71 -14.15 3.07
N ALA A 134 -1.30 -13.12 2.51
CA ALA A 134 -2.52 -13.23 1.70
C ALA A 134 -2.30 -14.16 0.48
N TYR A 135 -1.16 -14.06 -0.18
CA TYR A 135 -0.80 -14.97 -1.27
C TYR A 135 -0.65 -16.41 -0.78
N TRP A 136 0.07 -16.65 0.32
CA TRP A 136 0.25 -17.99 0.87
C TRP A 136 -1.06 -18.65 1.26
N THR A 137 -1.94 -17.93 1.95
CA THR A 137 -3.24 -18.47 2.36
C THR A 137 -4.13 -18.79 1.14
N ALA A 138 -4.13 -17.92 0.13
CA ALA A 138 -4.84 -18.17 -1.12
C ALA A 138 -4.26 -19.39 -1.88
N TYR A 139 -2.93 -19.51 -1.94
CA TYR A 139 -2.23 -20.64 -2.57
C TYR A 139 -2.55 -21.94 -1.85
N LEU A 140 -2.46 -21.97 -0.53
CA LEU A 140 -2.75 -23.17 0.27
C LEU A 140 -4.22 -23.59 0.12
N LYS A 141 -5.15 -22.63 0.16
CA LYS A 141 -6.59 -22.91 -0.07
C LYS A 141 -6.85 -23.48 -1.46
N ALA A 142 -6.14 -23.00 -2.48
CA ALA A 142 -6.31 -23.45 -3.86
C ALA A 142 -5.71 -24.84 -4.13
N HIS A 143 -4.56 -25.16 -3.54
CA HIS A 143 -3.80 -26.37 -3.84
C HIS A 143 -3.91 -27.48 -2.80
N TYR A 144 -4.28 -27.13 -1.56
CA TYR A 144 -4.39 -28.04 -0.42
C TYR A 144 -5.67 -27.69 0.39
N PRO A 145 -6.86 -27.67 -0.25
CA PRO A 145 -8.06 -27.09 0.33
C PRO A 145 -8.51 -27.78 1.62
N ASP A 146 -8.48 -29.09 1.68
CA ASP A 146 -8.84 -29.90 2.85
C ASP A 146 -7.91 -29.62 4.04
N ALA A 147 -6.61 -29.67 3.83
CA ALA A 147 -5.63 -29.36 4.87
C ALA A 147 -5.72 -27.89 5.33
N PHE A 148 -5.93 -26.96 4.39
CA PHE A 148 -6.10 -25.56 4.70
C PHE A 148 -7.35 -25.29 5.55
N MET A 149 -8.49 -25.86 5.16
CA MET A 149 -9.76 -25.70 5.89
C MET A 149 -9.71 -26.36 7.27
N ALA A 150 -9.10 -27.54 7.38
CA ALA A 150 -8.89 -28.20 8.67
C ALA A 150 -8.05 -27.33 9.63
N ALA A 151 -6.96 -26.72 9.14
CA ALA A 151 -6.11 -25.84 9.93
C ALA A 151 -6.84 -24.55 10.33
N LEU A 152 -7.65 -23.97 9.41
CA LEU A 152 -8.43 -22.77 9.66
C LEU A 152 -9.48 -23.02 10.75
N MET A 153 -10.28 -24.07 10.63
CA MET A 153 -11.29 -24.46 11.61
C MET A 153 -10.66 -24.80 12.97
N THR A 154 -9.47 -25.40 12.98
CA THR A 154 -8.72 -25.63 14.22
C THR A 154 -8.29 -24.34 14.88
N SER A 155 -7.88 -23.33 14.09
CA SER A 155 -7.50 -22.01 14.62
C SER A 155 -8.69 -21.27 15.23
N ASP A 156 -9.85 -21.40 14.63
CA ASP A 156 -11.07 -20.70 15.03
C ASP A 156 -12.02 -21.56 15.88
N HIS A 157 -11.51 -22.65 16.50
CA HIS A 157 -12.31 -23.66 17.25
C HIS A 157 -13.22 -23.08 18.36
N ASP A 158 -12.84 -21.94 18.94
CA ASP A 158 -13.64 -21.25 19.96
C ASP A 158 -14.66 -20.25 19.40
N ASP A 159 -14.66 -20.03 18.07
CA ASP A 159 -15.57 -19.08 17.40
C ASP A 159 -16.61 -19.85 16.56
N THR A 160 -17.76 -20.10 17.18
CA THR A 160 -18.84 -20.88 16.53
C THR A 160 -19.41 -20.20 15.30
N ASP A 161 -19.43 -18.88 15.23
CA ASP A 161 -19.94 -18.13 14.09
C ASP A 161 -19.00 -18.28 12.89
N ARG A 162 -17.69 -18.21 13.12
CA ARG A 162 -16.68 -18.45 12.09
C ARG A 162 -16.69 -19.90 11.62
N LEU A 163 -16.75 -20.85 12.55
CA LEU A 163 -16.85 -22.28 12.20
C LEU A 163 -18.05 -22.58 11.29
N ALA A 164 -19.21 -21.97 11.55
CA ALA A 164 -20.40 -22.14 10.71
C ALA A 164 -20.18 -21.64 9.27
N ILE A 165 -19.49 -20.52 9.13
CA ILE A 165 -19.11 -19.97 7.81
C ILE A 165 -18.12 -20.91 7.09
N GLU A 166 -17.11 -21.39 7.81
CA GLU A 166 -16.06 -22.27 7.27
C GLU A 166 -16.60 -23.66 6.88
N MET A 167 -17.50 -24.21 7.67
CA MET A 167 -18.22 -25.45 7.31
C MET A 167 -19.09 -25.27 6.06
N THR A 168 -19.72 -24.11 5.91
CA THR A 168 -20.49 -23.80 4.70
C THR A 168 -19.56 -23.68 3.49
N GLU A 169 -18.40 -23.07 3.65
CA GLU A 169 -17.38 -22.97 2.59
C GLU A 169 -16.85 -24.36 2.21
N CYS A 170 -16.54 -25.23 3.19
CA CYS A 170 -16.15 -26.62 2.93
C CYS A 170 -17.17 -27.33 2.05
N LYS A 171 -18.46 -27.18 2.36
CA LYS A 171 -19.54 -27.78 1.56
C LYS A 171 -19.56 -27.26 0.12
N HIS A 172 -19.35 -25.96 -0.09
CA HIS A 172 -19.25 -25.37 -1.43
C HIS A 172 -18.02 -25.87 -2.21
N MET A 173 -16.95 -26.17 -1.50
CA MET A 173 -15.71 -26.72 -2.08
C MET A 173 -15.75 -28.23 -2.30
N GLY A 174 -16.83 -28.92 -1.90
CA GLY A 174 -16.94 -30.36 -1.99
C GLY A 174 -16.11 -31.14 -0.96
N ILE A 175 -15.80 -30.50 0.16
CA ILE A 175 -15.06 -31.08 1.29
C ILE A 175 -16.07 -31.55 2.34
N ASP A 176 -16.05 -32.85 2.65
CA ASP A 176 -16.89 -33.44 3.70
C ASP A 176 -16.31 -33.12 5.09
N VAL A 177 -17.11 -32.45 5.91
CA VAL A 177 -16.79 -32.22 7.33
C VAL A 177 -17.50 -33.29 8.13
N LEU A 178 -16.73 -34.21 8.71
CA LEU A 178 -17.24 -35.34 9.49
C LEU A 178 -17.49 -34.90 10.94
N SER A 179 -18.38 -35.64 11.62
CA SER A 179 -18.58 -35.48 13.04
C SER A 179 -17.30 -35.81 13.81
N PRO A 180 -17.07 -35.16 14.98
CA PRO A 180 -15.92 -35.49 15.82
C PRO A 180 -15.83 -36.98 16.12
N ASP A 181 -14.65 -37.56 15.96
CA ASP A 181 -14.34 -38.95 16.28
C ASP A 181 -13.33 -38.99 17.43
N VAL A 182 -13.45 -39.97 18.31
CA VAL A 182 -12.61 -40.18 19.51
C VAL A 182 -11.62 -41.33 19.35
N ASN A 183 -11.44 -41.84 18.15
CA ASN A 183 -10.47 -42.92 17.87
C ASN A 183 -9.04 -42.42 17.75
#